data_95a3dfdb87af22b4b8002cd231a80a46
#
_entry.id   95a3dfdb87af22b4b8002cd231a80a46
#
_cell.length_a   1.000
_cell.length_b   1.000
_cell.length_c   1.000
_cell.angle_alpha   90.00
_cell.angle_beta   90.00
_cell.angle_gamma   90.00
#
_symmetry.space_group_name_H-M   'P 1'
#
loop_
_entity.id
_entity.type
_entity.pdbx_description
1 polymer ?
#
loop_
_entity_poly.entity_id
_entity_poly.type
_entity_poly.pdbx_seq_one_letter_code
_entity_poly.pdbx_strand_id
1 'polypeptide(L)'
;MNIKLAEPERPYSPKSPVILRQITADEAGQRIDNFLMRHFKTVPRSRVYRLLRKGEVRINRKRVDAEYRIQEGDEVRLPPVRIEAVDESGNAAPGRPSSSLMDLLERAVIFQDKHLLVIDKPAGVAVHGGSGMSFGVIEALRASRPRETLELVHRLDRDTSGVLLVARDRSTLTALHALIRNGGMHKTYLGLVAGSWQLGTKRIDAPLATDNRQHGERHVRVAAAGKDSTSIFKPVTFFGSLATLMEIDIPTGRTHQIRVHASFAGHPLLGDDKYGDHERNAELKHHGLKRTFLHAQSVAFEWPGSGVPFHTSAPLPSELAGVLDAITPMKRKEKRAAPKGSAPKRAASKRAASTRSVRR
;
A
#
# COMPACT_ATOMS: atom_id res chain seq x y z
N MET A 1 -25.54 -23.34 61.52
CA MET A 1 -24.86 -24.43 60.78
C MET A 1 -24.79 -24.01 59.34
N ASN A 2 -23.66 -23.36 58.92
CA ASN A 2 -23.46 -22.87 57.57
C ASN A 2 -22.70 -23.93 56.78
N ILE A 3 -23.36 -24.55 55.83
CA ILE A 3 -22.75 -25.48 54.89
C ILE A 3 -22.11 -24.67 53.78
N LYS A 4 -20.76 -24.61 53.75
CA LYS A 4 -19.99 -24.12 52.64
C LYS A 4 -20.14 -25.11 51.48
N LEU A 5 -20.83 -24.69 50.42
CA LEU A 5 -20.84 -25.41 49.14
C LEU A 5 -19.43 -25.32 48.55
N ALA A 6 -18.82 -26.45 48.25
CA ALA A 6 -17.54 -26.56 47.56
C ALA A 6 -17.68 -26.04 46.13
N GLU A 7 -16.80 -25.12 45.73
CA GLU A 7 -16.70 -24.69 44.36
C GLU A 7 -16.30 -25.88 43.45
N PRO A 8 -16.89 -26.00 42.25
CA PRO A 8 -16.52 -27.07 41.32
C PRO A 8 -15.08 -26.88 40.85
N GLU A 9 -14.25 -27.89 41.02
CA GLU A 9 -12.87 -27.95 40.49
C GLU A 9 -12.92 -27.75 38.98
N ARG A 10 -12.22 -26.75 38.51
CA ARG A 10 -12.03 -26.47 37.06
C ARG A 10 -11.26 -27.65 36.46
N PRO A 11 -11.68 -28.21 35.32
CA PRO A 11 -10.98 -29.33 34.71
C PRO A 11 -9.54 -28.93 34.34
N TYR A 12 -8.59 -29.70 34.85
CA TYR A 12 -7.15 -29.59 34.55
C TYR A 12 -6.92 -29.89 33.07
N SER A 13 -6.67 -28.84 32.28
CA SER A 13 -6.26 -28.96 30.87
C SER A 13 -4.74 -29.18 30.80
N PRO A 14 -4.25 -30.27 30.16
CA PRO A 14 -2.82 -30.55 30.12
C PRO A 14 -2.05 -29.42 29.43
N LYS A 15 -1.02 -28.93 30.08
CA LYS A 15 -0.08 -27.96 29.48
C LYS A 15 0.56 -28.63 28.27
N SER A 16 0.48 -28.00 27.10
CA SER A 16 1.28 -28.44 25.92
C SER A 16 2.74 -28.62 26.33
N PRO A 17 3.45 -29.67 25.90
CA PRO A 17 4.84 -29.90 26.29
C PRO A 17 5.75 -28.79 25.75
N VAL A 18 6.88 -28.57 26.42
CA VAL A 18 7.99 -27.76 25.87
C VAL A 18 8.50 -28.42 24.61
N ILE A 19 8.64 -27.67 23.54
CA ILE A 19 9.14 -28.18 22.26
C ILE A 19 10.57 -27.65 22.09
N LEU A 20 11.49 -28.55 21.80
CA LEU A 20 12.84 -28.20 21.30
C LEU A 20 12.80 -28.37 19.78
N ARG A 21 13.17 -27.32 19.05
CA ARG A 21 13.16 -27.32 17.59
C ARG A 21 14.49 -26.87 17.05
N GLN A 22 15.08 -27.66 16.16
CA GLN A 22 16.27 -27.28 15.42
C GLN A 22 15.89 -26.38 14.23
N ILE A 23 16.69 -25.35 14.00
CA ILE A 23 16.54 -24.41 12.90
C ILE A 23 17.17 -24.99 11.64
N THR A 24 16.39 -25.06 10.58
CA THR A 24 16.83 -25.51 9.26
C THR A 24 17.49 -24.36 8.48
N ALA A 25 18.21 -24.70 7.38
CA ALA A 25 18.80 -23.71 6.48
C ALA A 25 17.78 -22.68 5.98
N ASP A 26 16.56 -23.11 5.67
CA ASP A 26 15.47 -22.22 5.20
C ASP A 26 14.98 -21.25 6.27
N GLU A 27 15.16 -21.57 7.53
CA GLU A 27 14.73 -20.76 8.66
C GLU A 27 15.82 -19.83 9.17
N ALA A 28 17.07 -20.07 8.81
CA ALA A 28 18.22 -19.31 9.24
C ALA A 28 18.19 -17.83 8.77
N GLY A 29 18.94 -16.97 9.46
CA GLY A 29 19.11 -15.55 9.11
C GLY A 29 17.93 -14.65 9.47
N GLN A 30 16.78 -15.18 9.86
CA GLN A 30 15.67 -14.35 10.35
C GLN A 30 15.82 -14.00 11.84
N ARG A 31 15.14 -12.93 12.26
CA ARG A 31 15.09 -12.56 13.68
C ARG A 31 14.23 -13.58 14.45
N ILE A 32 14.60 -13.85 15.71
CA ILE A 32 13.88 -14.81 16.56
C ILE A 32 12.43 -14.36 16.82
N ASP A 33 12.16 -13.06 16.97
CA ASP A 33 10.80 -12.55 17.17
C ASP A 33 9.89 -12.87 15.96
N ASN A 34 10.40 -12.73 14.72
CA ASN A 34 9.67 -13.08 13.51
C ASN A 34 9.42 -14.61 13.40
N PHE A 35 10.42 -15.41 13.73
CA PHE A 35 10.28 -16.86 13.80
C PHE A 35 9.18 -17.28 14.79
N LEU A 36 9.19 -16.71 15.99
CA LEU A 36 8.19 -17.01 17.04
C LEU A 36 6.78 -16.57 16.65
N MET A 37 6.63 -15.38 16.02
CA MET A 37 5.33 -14.91 15.52
C MET A 37 4.75 -15.82 14.46
N ARG A 38 5.61 -16.42 13.63
CA ARG A 38 5.19 -17.40 12.62
C ARG A 38 4.81 -18.72 13.26
N HIS A 39 5.55 -19.15 14.27
CA HIS A 39 5.30 -20.41 14.98
C HIS A 39 4.05 -20.32 15.87
N PHE A 40 3.90 -19.23 16.60
CA PHE A 40 2.76 -18.95 17.47
C PHE A 40 1.70 -18.09 16.79
N LYS A 41 1.08 -18.59 15.73
CA LYS A 41 0.16 -17.83 14.85
C LYS A 41 -0.98 -17.11 15.59
N THR A 42 -1.41 -17.63 16.76
CA THR A 42 -2.53 -17.12 17.55
C THR A 42 -2.11 -16.29 18.76
N VAL A 43 -0.79 -16.14 19.01
CA VAL A 43 -0.27 -15.46 20.19
C VAL A 43 0.00 -13.98 19.86
N PRO A 44 -0.57 -13.02 20.63
CA PRO A 44 -0.31 -11.59 20.42
C PRO A 44 1.18 -11.25 20.49
N ARG A 45 1.63 -10.30 19.65
CA ARG A 45 3.04 -9.86 19.61
C ARG A 45 3.58 -9.48 20.99
N SER A 46 2.80 -8.75 21.78
CA SER A 46 3.15 -8.36 23.16
C SER A 46 3.50 -9.55 24.05
N ARG A 47 2.80 -10.68 23.87
CA ARG A 47 3.07 -11.91 24.61
C ARG A 47 4.35 -12.59 24.12
N VAL A 48 4.61 -12.60 22.80
CA VAL A 48 5.87 -13.12 22.24
C VAL A 48 7.08 -12.37 22.80
N TYR A 49 7.04 -11.02 22.84
CA TYR A 49 8.09 -10.22 23.45
C TYR A 49 8.22 -10.45 24.95
N ARG A 50 7.12 -10.74 25.66
CA ARG A 50 7.15 -11.10 27.10
C ARG A 50 7.83 -12.45 27.32
N LEU A 51 7.59 -13.45 26.46
CA LEU A 51 8.25 -14.77 26.51
C LEU A 51 9.77 -14.64 26.35
N LEU A 52 10.22 -13.82 25.40
CA LEU A 52 11.64 -13.54 25.20
C LEU A 52 12.26 -12.83 26.42
N ARG A 53 11.63 -11.74 26.90
CA ARG A 53 12.12 -10.99 28.08
C ARG A 53 12.18 -11.85 29.33
N LYS A 54 11.22 -12.75 29.55
CA LYS A 54 11.24 -13.68 30.69
C LYS A 54 12.23 -14.84 30.52
N GLY A 55 12.83 -15.00 29.32
CA GLY A 55 13.72 -16.12 29.00
C GLY A 55 13.01 -17.47 28.96
N GLU A 56 11.70 -17.45 28.68
CA GLU A 56 10.92 -18.67 28.46
C GLU A 56 11.26 -19.29 27.08
N VAL A 57 11.61 -18.44 26.10
CA VAL A 57 12.25 -18.83 24.83
C VAL A 57 13.76 -18.78 25.06
N ARG A 58 14.46 -19.79 24.57
CA ARG A 58 15.92 -19.87 24.62
C ARG A 58 16.47 -20.45 23.32
N ILE A 59 17.68 -20.02 22.97
CA ILE A 59 18.47 -20.57 21.87
C ILE A 59 19.70 -21.24 22.48
N ASN A 60 19.93 -22.51 22.16
CA ASN A 60 21.06 -23.26 22.68
C ASN A 60 21.17 -23.12 24.21
N ARG A 61 20.02 -23.18 24.91
CA ARG A 61 19.84 -23.01 26.37
C ARG A 61 20.10 -21.59 26.90
N LYS A 62 20.54 -20.61 26.07
CA LYS A 62 20.82 -19.23 26.45
C LYS A 62 19.62 -18.30 26.20
N ARG A 63 19.51 -17.23 26.98
CA ARG A 63 18.57 -16.13 26.68
C ARG A 63 19.10 -15.34 25.50
N VAL A 64 18.18 -14.87 24.66
CA VAL A 64 18.48 -14.03 23.50
C VAL A 64 17.51 -12.86 23.43
N ASP A 65 17.95 -11.76 22.83
CA ASP A 65 17.13 -10.61 22.54
C ASP A 65 16.23 -10.87 21.32
N ALA A 66 15.14 -10.11 21.22
CA ALA A 66 14.17 -10.25 20.12
C ALA A 66 14.80 -10.10 18.72
N GLU A 67 15.92 -9.42 18.65
CA GLU A 67 16.65 -9.12 17.41
C GLU A 67 17.67 -10.20 17.02
N TYR A 68 17.91 -11.18 17.90
CA TYR A 68 18.81 -12.28 17.61
C TYR A 68 18.44 -12.94 16.28
N ARG A 69 19.44 -13.12 15.42
CA ARG A 69 19.26 -13.82 14.13
C ARG A 69 19.61 -15.27 14.31
N ILE A 70 18.58 -16.11 14.23
CA ILE A 70 18.72 -17.56 14.35
C ILE A 70 19.60 -18.11 13.22
N GLN A 71 20.42 -19.07 13.55
CA GLN A 71 21.34 -19.72 12.64
C GLN A 71 20.90 -21.16 12.36
N GLU A 72 21.35 -21.73 11.25
CA GLU A 72 21.15 -23.15 10.98
C GLU A 72 21.77 -23.98 12.10
N GLY A 73 21.04 -25.01 12.55
CA GLY A 73 21.46 -25.87 13.66
C GLY A 73 21.16 -25.30 15.06
N ASP A 74 20.71 -24.05 15.20
CA ASP A 74 20.26 -23.53 16.50
C ASP A 74 19.11 -24.37 17.07
N GLU A 75 19.20 -24.75 18.34
CA GLU A 75 18.13 -25.39 19.10
C GLU A 75 17.27 -24.33 19.81
N VAL A 76 16.03 -24.13 19.34
CA VAL A 76 15.06 -23.21 19.93
C VAL A 76 14.17 -23.94 20.93
N ARG A 77 14.24 -23.51 22.20
CA ARG A 77 13.27 -23.94 23.22
C ARG A 77 12.01 -23.09 23.13
N LEU A 78 10.90 -23.71 22.77
CA LEU A 78 9.58 -23.11 22.69
C LEU A 78 8.78 -23.46 23.96
N PRO A 79 8.34 -22.46 24.74
CA PRO A 79 7.56 -22.71 25.95
C PRO A 79 6.16 -23.21 25.62
N PRO A 80 5.49 -23.94 26.54
CA PRO A 80 4.09 -24.27 26.41
C PRO A 80 3.28 -22.97 26.46
N VAL A 81 2.65 -22.61 25.34
CA VAL A 81 1.76 -21.46 25.30
C VAL A 81 0.32 -21.96 25.33
N ARG A 82 -0.42 -21.62 26.40
CA ARG A 82 -1.87 -21.84 26.41
C ARG A 82 -2.47 -20.96 25.32
N ILE A 83 -3.11 -21.57 24.36
CA ILE A 83 -4.03 -20.91 23.43
C ILE A 83 -5.32 -20.77 24.21
N GLU A 84 -5.49 -19.67 24.91
CA GLU A 84 -6.77 -19.35 25.54
C GLU A 84 -7.74 -18.94 24.43
N ALA A 85 -8.79 -19.71 24.27
CA ALA A 85 -9.81 -19.48 23.24
C ALA A 85 -10.64 -18.19 23.49
N VAL A 86 -10.50 -17.59 24.69
CA VAL A 86 -11.15 -16.32 25.07
C VAL A 86 -10.21 -15.60 26.04
N ASP A 87 -9.96 -14.30 25.88
CA ASP A 87 -9.33 -13.53 26.96
C ASP A 87 -10.35 -13.27 28.07
N GLU A 88 -9.88 -13.02 29.31
CA GLU A 88 -10.74 -12.78 30.48
C GLU A 88 -11.60 -11.50 30.34
N SER A 89 -11.44 -10.73 29.28
CA SER A 89 -12.22 -9.55 28.91
C SER A 89 -13.35 -9.83 27.90
N GLY A 90 -13.58 -11.10 27.53
CA GLY A 90 -14.68 -11.47 26.63
C GLY A 90 -14.44 -11.13 25.15
N ASN A 91 -13.23 -10.72 24.78
CA ASN A 91 -12.89 -10.52 23.38
C ASN A 91 -12.62 -11.88 22.74
N ALA A 92 -13.37 -12.17 21.68
CA ALA A 92 -13.16 -13.37 20.88
C ALA A 92 -11.67 -13.52 20.52
N ALA A 93 -11.15 -14.74 20.65
CA ALA A 93 -9.86 -15.10 20.06
C ALA A 93 -9.82 -14.54 18.63
N PRO A 94 -8.67 -14.05 18.12
CA PRO A 94 -8.63 -13.44 16.80
C PRO A 94 -9.26 -14.39 15.80
N GLY A 95 -10.49 -14.05 15.37
CA GLY A 95 -11.30 -14.87 14.49
C GLY A 95 -10.53 -15.12 13.19
N ARG A 96 -10.97 -16.09 12.41
CA ARG A 96 -10.47 -16.30 11.06
C ARG A 96 -10.85 -15.07 10.19
N PRO A 97 -10.03 -14.65 9.22
CA PRO A 97 -10.42 -13.64 8.23
C PRO A 97 -11.78 -14.02 7.62
N SER A 98 -12.63 -13.04 7.34
CA SER A 98 -13.93 -13.31 6.74
C SER A 98 -13.78 -13.98 5.37
N SER A 99 -14.72 -14.86 5.01
CA SER A 99 -14.74 -15.47 3.68
C SER A 99 -14.77 -14.40 2.58
N SER A 100 -15.53 -13.32 2.78
CA SER A 100 -15.61 -12.21 1.84
C SER A 100 -14.26 -11.52 1.59
N LEU A 101 -13.43 -11.36 2.62
CA LEU A 101 -12.08 -10.80 2.46
C LEU A 101 -11.17 -11.78 1.72
N MET A 102 -11.23 -13.07 2.06
CA MET A 102 -10.45 -14.10 1.37
C MET A 102 -10.82 -14.18 -0.12
N ASP A 103 -12.11 -14.20 -0.45
CA ASP A 103 -12.61 -14.24 -1.82
C ASP A 103 -12.26 -12.97 -2.60
N LEU A 104 -12.31 -11.80 -1.95
CA LEU A 104 -11.89 -10.52 -2.55
C LEU A 104 -10.42 -10.57 -2.97
N LEU A 105 -9.54 -11.07 -2.11
CA LEU A 105 -8.11 -11.12 -2.37
C LEU A 105 -7.74 -12.21 -3.39
N GLU A 106 -8.46 -13.34 -3.42
CA GLU A 106 -8.27 -14.36 -4.47
C GLU A 106 -8.64 -13.81 -5.86
N ARG A 107 -9.72 -13.05 -5.96
CA ARG A 107 -10.10 -12.37 -7.23
C ARG A 107 -9.14 -11.24 -7.62
N ALA A 108 -8.42 -10.67 -6.66
CA ALA A 108 -7.43 -9.62 -6.88
C ALA A 108 -6.05 -10.15 -7.33
N VAL A 109 -5.87 -11.47 -7.45
CA VAL A 109 -4.63 -12.06 -7.98
C VAL A 109 -4.51 -11.73 -9.47
N ILE A 110 -3.45 -11.02 -9.85
CA ILE A 110 -3.18 -10.63 -11.25
C ILE A 110 -2.02 -11.41 -11.89
N PHE A 111 -1.19 -12.04 -11.05
CA PHE A 111 -0.11 -12.92 -11.51
C PHE A 111 0.22 -13.95 -10.42
N GLN A 112 0.58 -15.16 -10.83
CA GLN A 112 1.05 -16.21 -9.93
C GLN A 112 1.96 -17.18 -10.67
N ASP A 113 3.11 -17.49 -10.04
CA ASP A 113 3.98 -18.59 -10.43
C ASP A 113 4.44 -19.38 -9.17
N LYS A 114 5.48 -20.20 -9.30
CA LYS A 114 6.04 -20.97 -8.17
C LYS A 114 6.72 -20.08 -7.11
N HIS A 115 7.18 -18.89 -7.47
CA HIS A 115 7.98 -17.99 -6.64
C HIS A 115 7.22 -16.78 -6.14
N LEU A 116 6.31 -16.24 -6.96
CA LEU A 116 5.67 -14.97 -6.74
C LEU A 116 4.16 -15.05 -6.89
N LEU A 117 3.45 -14.34 -6.04
CA LEU A 117 2.04 -14.02 -6.14
C LEU A 117 1.92 -12.49 -6.20
N VAL A 118 1.19 -11.96 -7.16
CA VAL A 118 0.94 -10.52 -7.30
C VAL A 118 -0.54 -10.23 -7.15
N ILE A 119 -0.83 -9.28 -6.29
CA ILE A 119 -2.20 -8.84 -5.98
C ILE A 119 -2.39 -7.42 -6.49
N ASP A 120 -3.47 -7.15 -7.19
CA ASP A 120 -4.04 -5.79 -7.29
C ASP A 120 -4.76 -5.48 -5.97
N LYS A 121 -3.99 -4.98 -4.99
CA LYS A 121 -4.51 -4.76 -3.63
C LYS A 121 -5.67 -3.77 -3.65
N PRO A 122 -6.85 -4.14 -3.19
CA PRO A 122 -7.94 -3.19 -3.02
C PRO A 122 -7.60 -2.14 -1.95
N ALA A 123 -8.12 -0.92 -2.11
CA ALA A 123 -8.06 0.10 -1.08
C ALA A 123 -8.88 -0.29 0.16
N GLY A 124 -8.56 0.29 1.31
CA GLY A 124 -9.23 0.01 2.58
C GLY A 124 -8.72 -1.23 3.32
N VAL A 125 -7.95 -2.11 2.66
CA VAL A 125 -7.37 -3.31 3.26
C VAL A 125 -5.90 -3.08 3.61
N ALA A 126 -5.53 -3.25 4.89
CA ALA A 126 -4.14 -3.17 5.30
C ALA A 126 -3.35 -4.40 4.83
N VAL A 127 -2.04 -4.25 4.60
CA VAL A 127 -1.21 -5.39 4.15
C VAL A 127 -1.00 -6.44 5.24
N HIS A 128 -1.04 -6.04 6.52
CA HIS A 128 -0.96 -6.93 7.69
C HIS A 128 -1.84 -6.40 8.81
N GLY A 129 -2.32 -7.28 9.65
CA GLY A 129 -3.04 -6.94 10.87
C GLY A 129 -2.18 -6.10 11.84
N GLY A 130 -2.82 -5.30 12.66
CA GLY A 130 -2.15 -4.39 13.60
C GLY A 130 -3.16 -3.53 14.34
N SER A 131 -2.75 -2.34 14.79
CA SER A 131 -3.56 -1.42 15.60
C SER A 131 -5.00 -1.29 15.09
N GLY A 132 -5.94 -1.93 15.77
CA GLY A 132 -7.37 -1.84 15.47
C GLY A 132 -7.91 -2.73 14.34
N MET A 133 -7.07 -3.52 13.66
CA MET A 133 -7.51 -4.48 12.63
C MET A 133 -6.89 -5.85 12.87
N SER A 134 -7.74 -6.86 13.03
CA SER A 134 -7.30 -8.23 13.34
C SER A 134 -6.59 -8.90 12.17
N PHE A 135 -6.94 -8.56 10.91
CA PHE A 135 -6.44 -9.22 9.70
C PHE A 135 -6.16 -8.21 8.59
N GLY A 136 -5.08 -8.47 7.84
CA GLY A 136 -4.75 -7.80 6.58
C GLY A 136 -4.64 -8.79 5.43
N VAL A 137 -4.09 -8.32 4.31
CA VAL A 137 -3.89 -9.12 3.09
C VAL A 137 -3.15 -10.42 3.39
N ILE A 138 -2.03 -10.34 4.12
CA ILE A 138 -1.18 -11.52 4.31
C ILE A 138 -1.82 -12.59 5.19
N GLU A 139 -2.54 -12.20 6.26
CA GLU A 139 -3.25 -13.13 7.11
C GLU A 139 -4.41 -13.80 6.36
N ALA A 140 -5.14 -13.05 5.53
CA ALA A 140 -6.22 -13.58 4.73
C ALA A 140 -5.72 -14.56 3.65
N LEU A 141 -4.67 -14.21 2.92
CA LEU A 141 -4.04 -15.11 1.94
C LEU A 141 -3.51 -16.39 2.58
N ARG A 142 -2.87 -16.30 3.75
CA ARG A 142 -2.41 -17.49 4.49
C ARG A 142 -3.55 -18.37 4.98
N ALA A 143 -4.70 -17.78 5.27
CA ALA A 143 -5.89 -18.51 5.69
C ALA A 143 -6.58 -19.23 4.52
N SER A 144 -6.60 -18.63 3.34
CA SER A 144 -7.12 -19.25 2.12
C SER A 144 -6.14 -20.28 1.50
N ARG A 145 -4.82 -20.10 1.70
CA ARG A 145 -3.76 -20.94 1.12
C ARG A 145 -2.86 -21.55 2.21
N PRO A 146 -3.38 -22.44 3.08
CA PRO A 146 -2.68 -22.88 4.30
C PRO A 146 -1.42 -23.73 4.03
N ARG A 147 -1.27 -24.27 2.83
CA ARG A 147 -0.11 -25.07 2.40
C ARG A 147 1.01 -24.25 1.80
N GLU A 148 0.78 -22.96 1.55
CA GLU A 148 1.75 -22.06 0.92
C GLU A 148 2.51 -21.22 1.95
N THR A 149 3.79 -20.98 1.68
CA THR A 149 4.60 -20.05 2.47
C THR A 149 4.50 -18.67 1.83
N LEU A 150 3.64 -17.82 2.37
CA LEU A 150 3.37 -16.48 1.83
C LEU A 150 3.99 -15.40 2.70
N GLU A 151 4.81 -14.53 2.10
CA GLU A 151 5.49 -13.43 2.79
C GLU A 151 5.43 -12.14 1.96
N LEU A 152 5.14 -11.02 2.62
CA LEU A 152 5.10 -9.71 1.95
C LEU A 152 6.51 -9.30 1.50
N VAL A 153 6.69 -9.00 0.22
CA VAL A 153 7.92 -8.43 -0.33
C VAL A 153 8.06 -6.96 0.04
N HIS A 154 6.96 -6.22 -0.01
CA HIS A 154 6.87 -4.82 0.38
C HIS A 154 5.50 -4.51 0.98
N ARG A 155 5.24 -3.25 1.26
CA ARG A 155 3.97 -2.81 1.82
C ARG A 155 3.36 -1.67 1.02
N LEU A 156 2.04 -1.59 1.04
CA LEU A 156 1.25 -0.43 0.66
C LEU A 156 0.49 0.07 1.89
N ASP A 157 0.13 1.35 1.91
CA ASP A 157 -0.76 1.89 2.93
C ASP A 157 -2.16 1.30 2.76
N ARG A 158 -2.98 1.34 3.81
CA ARG A 158 -4.33 0.78 3.80
C ARG A 158 -5.17 1.28 2.62
N ASP A 159 -5.15 2.59 2.40
CA ASP A 159 -5.99 3.24 1.41
C ASP A 159 -5.32 3.36 0.01
N THR A 160 -4.06 2.92 -0.11
CA THR A 160 -3.38 2.78 -1.40
C THR A 160 -3.78 1.47 -2.06
N SER A 161 -4.25 1.53 -3.30
CA SER A 161 -4.56 0.37 -4.16
C SER A 161 -3.40 0.00 -5.08
N GLY A 162 -3.47 -1.17 -5.73
CA GLY A 162 -2.58 -1.57 -6.82
C GLY A 162 -1.57 -2.65 -6.46
N VAL A 163 -0.52 -2.76 -7.25
CA VAL A 163 0.44 -3.87 -7.24
C VAL A 163 1.08 -4.10 -5.89
N LEU A 164 0.83 -5.28 -5.33
CA LEU A 164 1.46 -5.79 -4.11
C LEU A 164 2.10 -7.15 -4.39
N LEU A 165 3.40 -7.26 -4.11
CA LEU A 165 4.17 -8.49 -4.31
C LEU A 165 4.19 -9.33 -3.04
N VAL A 166 3.92 -10.62 -3.18
CA VAL A 166 3.96 -11.63 -2.10
C VAL A 166 4.85 -12.78 -2.57
N ALA A 167 5.95 -13.02 -1.85
CA ALA A 167 6.84 -14.16 -2.13
C ALA A 167 6.18 -15.46 -1.66
N ARG A 168 6.35 -16.53 -2.42
CA ARG A 168 5.84 -17.87 -2.12
C ARG A 168 6.88 -18.80 -1.50
N ASP A 169 8.13 -18.36 -1.43
CA ASP A 169 9.22 -19.04 -0.77
C ASP A 169 10.21 -18.05 -0.14
N ARG A 170 11.07 -18.55 0.74
CA ARG A 170 12.02 -17.73 1.50
C ARG A 170 13.16 -17.21 0.64
N SER A 171 13.63 -17.99 -0.31
CA SER A 171 14.73 -17.61 -1.20
C SER A 171 14.34 -16.42 -2.06
N THR A 172 13.14 -16.48 -2.66
CA THR A 172 12.53 -15.38 -3.42
C THR A 172 12.37 -14.12 -2.56
N LEU A 173 11.85 -14.25 -1.33
CA LEU A 173 11.72 -13.09 -0.44
C LEU A 173 13.09 -12.43 -0.18
N THR A 174 14.11 -13.24 0.12
CA THR A 174 15.45 -12.73 0.43
C THR A 174 16.07 -12.03 -0.77
N ALA A 175 15.93 -12.62 -1.95
CA ALA A 175 16.43 -12.06 -3.21
C ALA A 175 15.73 -10.74 -3.57
N LEU A 176 14.40 -10.69 -3.49
CA LEU A 176 13.63 -9.46 -3.78
C LEU A 176 13.88 -8.36 -2.73
N HIS A 177 14.07 -8.71 -1.46
CA HIS A 177 14.48 -7.73 -0.44
C HIS A 177 15.89 -7.17 -0.71
N ALA A 178 16.84 -7.99 -1.20
CA ALA A 178 18.16 -7.52 -1.61
C ALA A 178 18.02 -6.56 -2.80
N LEU A 179 17.22 -6.92 -3.79
CA LEU A 179 16.94 -6.09 -4.97
C LEU A 179 16.35 -4.72 -4.57
N ILE A 180 15.37 -4.69 -3.67
CA ILE A 180 14.79 -3.42 -3.15
C ILE A 180 15.86 -2.58 -2.44
N ARG A 181 16.70 -3.17 -1.60
CA ARG A 181 17.77 -2.43 -0.90
C ARG A 181 18.79 -1.84 -1.84
N ASN A 182 19.07 -2.51 -2.95
CA ASN A 182 20.04 -2.09 -3.96
C ASN A 182 19.44 -1.19 -5.05
N GLY A 183 18.15 -0.82 -4.94
CA GLY A 183 17.47 0.06 -5.89
C GLY A 183 17.11 -0.60 -7.24
N GLY A 184 17.22 -1.92 -7.36
CA GLY A 184 16.94 -2.66 -8.61
C GLY A 184 15.45 -2.93 -8.87
N MET A 185 14.55 -2.45 -8.01
CA MET A 185 13.11 -2.60 -8.20
C MET A 185 12.47 -1.23 -8.49
N HIS A 186 11.96 -1.06 -9.69
CA HIS A 186 11.24 0.14 -10.13
C HIS A 186 9.77 0.01 -9.73
N LYS A 187 9.25 1.04 -9.05
CA LYS A 187 7.86 1.10 -8.59
C LYS A 187 7.26 2.43 -9.01
N THR A 188 6.24 2.35 -9.85
CA THR A 188 5.55 3.52 -10.37
C THR A 188 4.15 3.63 -9.79
N TYR A 189 3.79 4.82 -9.36
CA TYR A 189 2.48 5.14 -8.79
C TYR A 189 1.78 6.20 -9.62
N LEU A 190 0.45 6.18 -9.57
CA LEU A 190 -0.39 7.31 -9.98
C LEU A 190 -0.91 8.01 -8.73
N GLY A 191 -0.77 9.33 -8.70
CA GLY A 191 -1.26 10.18 -7.62
C GLY A 191 -1.88 11.46 -8.16
N LEU A 192 -3.00 11.89 -7.58
CA LEU A 192 -3.62 13.18 -7.92
C LEU A 192 -3.23 14.19 -6.85
N VAL A 193 -2.47 15.22 -7.23
CA VAL A 193 -2.02 16.26 -6.31
C VAL A 193 -2.84 17.54 -6.45
N ALA A 194 -2.89 18.32 -5.37
CA ALA A 194 -3.62 19.58 -5.31
C ALA A 194 -2.97 20.66 -6.18
N GLY A 195 -3.77 21.35 -6.97
CA GLY A 195 -3.36 22.50 -7.77
C GLY A 195 -2.64 22.14 -9.07
N SER A 196 -2.19 23.18 -9.78
CA SER A 196 -1.43 23.05 -11.02
C SER A 196 0.06 22.93 -10.70
N TRP A 197 0.64 21.76 -10.98
CA TRP A 197 2.04 21.46 -10.73
C TRP A 197 2.95 22.15 -11.74
N GLN A 198 3.67 23.22 -11.33
CA GLN A 198 4.52 24.01 -12.22
C GLN A 198 6.01 23.63 -12.11
N LEU A 199 6.35 22.58 -11.36
CA LEU A 199 7.74 22.22 -11.07
C LEU A 199 8.38 21.29 -12.12
N GLY A 200 7.65 20.96 -13.21
CA GLY A 200 8.07 19.97 -14.20
C GLY A 200 8.32 18.60 -13.58
N THR A 201 9.23 17.83 -14.15
CA THR A 201 9.70 16.59 -13.49
C THR A 201 10.58 16.97 -12.30
N LYS A 202 10.13 16.61 -11.08
CA LYS A 202 10.79 16.98 -9.83
C LYS A 202 11.24 15.77 -9.04
N ARG A 203 12.53 15.69 -8.80
CA ARG A 203 13.11 14.78 -7.82
C ARG A 203 13.08 15.45 -6.44
N ILE A 204 12.57 14.72 -5.44
CA ILE A 204 12.51 15.15 -4.04
C ILE A 204 13.36 14.18 -3.23
N ASP A 205 14.48 14.64 -2.73
CA ASP A 205 15.38 13.96 -1.81
C ASP A 205 15.20 14.59 -0.43
N ALA A 206 14.30 14.05 0.37
CA ALA A 206 13.96 14.59 1.67
C ALA A 206 13.86 13.45 2.71
N PRO A 207 14.80 13.37 3.68
CA PRO A 207 14.80 12.29 4.69
C PRO A 207 13.53 12.31 5.54
N LEU A 208 12.99 11.12 5.86
CA LEU A 208 11.75 10.96 6.59
C LEU A 208 11.97 10.33 7.96
N ALA A 209 11.44 10.99 8.99
CA ALA A 209 11.37 10.49 10.36
C ALA A 209 9.94 10.15 10.75
N THR A 210 9.80 9.10 11.57
CA THR A 210 8.51 8.68 12.11
C THR A 210 8.42 9.09 13.56
N ASP A 211 7.43 9.90 13.91
CA ASP A 211 7.11 10.26 15.28
C ASP A 211 5.99 9.33 15.79
N ASN A 212 6.24 8.67 16.93
CA ASN A 212 5.21 7.90 17.62
C ASN A 212 4.45 8.87 18.55
N ARG A 213 3.23 9.26 18.18
CA ARG A 213 2.36 10.05 19.05
C ARG A 213 1.68 9.15 20.10
N GLN A 214 1.27 9.73 21.24
CA GLN A 214 0.76 9.03 22.42
C GLN A 214 -0.46 8.11 22.20
N HIS A 215 -1.13 8.19 21.04
CA HIS A 215 -2.32 7.38 20.70
C HIS A 215 -2.04 6.28 19.64
N GLY A 216 -0.77 5.88 19.45
CA GLY A 216 -0.42 4.79 18.55
C GLY A 216 -0.45 5.13 17.05
N GLU A 217 -0.85 6.33 16.65
CA GLU A 217 -0.78 6.80 15.28
C GLU A 217 0.64 7.19 14.90
N ARG A 218 1.16 6.58 13.84
CA ARG A 218 2.45 6.95 13.26
C ARG A 218 2.28 8.21 12.41
N HIS A 219 2.91 9.31 12.79
CA HIS A 219 3.06 10.49 11.95
C HIS A 219 4.45 10.49 11.32
N VAL A 220 4.54 10.82 10.02
CA VAL A 220 5.81 10.91 9.29
C VAL A 220 6.02 12.36 8.87
N ARG A 221 7.24 12.86 9.00
CA ARG A 221 7.61 14.21 8.57
C ARG A 221 8.99 14.22 7.94
N VAL A 222 9.27 15.25 7.16
CA VAL A 222 10.62 15.53 6.69
C VAL A 222 11.48 15.97 7.87
N ALA A 223 12.64 15.36 8.06
CA ALA A 223 13.58 15.71 9.10
C ALA A 223 15.00 15.29 8.71
N ALA A 224 15.99 16.14 8.94
CA ALA A 224 17.40 15.88 8.60
C ALA A 224 17.95 14.58 9.22
N ALA A 225 17.52 14.24 10.46
CA ALA A 225 17.88 12.98 11.12
C ALA A 225 17.02 11.77 10.66
N GLY A 226 16.19 11.94 9.65
CA GLY A 226 15.32 10.89 9.09
C GLY A 226 16.11 9.88 8.25
N LYS A 227 15.38 8.88 7.74
CA LYS A 227 15.92 7.91 6.79
C LYS A 227 15.86 8.49 5.38
N ASP A 228 16.92 8.34 4.63
CA ASP A 228 16.97 8.77 3.23
C ASP A 228 15.77 8.26 2.45
N SER A 229 15.15 9.16 1.72
CA SER A 229 13.99 8.89 0.88
C SER A 229 13.99 9.77 -0.37
N THR A 230 13.68 9.15 -1.49
CA THR A 230 13.65 9.79 -2.81
C THR A 230 12.35 9.46 -3.50
N SER A 231 11.67 10.48 -4.02
CA SER A 231 10.51 10.35 -4.92
C SER A 231 10.70 11.23 -6.13
N ILE A 232 10.31 10.75 -7.30
CA ILE A 232 10.38 11.49 -8.57
C ILE A 232 8.95 11.69 -9.06
N PHE A 233 8.52 12.94 -9.13
CA PHE A 233 7.18 13.34 -9.56
C PHE A 233 7.24 13.84 -10.99
N LYS A 234 6.41 13.29 -11.88
CA LYS A 234 6.30 13.65 -13.28
C LYS A 234 4.83 13.97 -13.59
N PRO A 235 4.49 15.20 -14.00
CA PRO A 235 3.11 15.56 -14.34
C PRO A 235 2.67 14.83 -15.61
N VAL A 236 1.48 14.27 -15.59
CA VAL A 236 0.85 13.55 -16.71
C VAL A 236 -0.30 14.35 -17.30
N THR A 237 -1.21 14.84 -16.46
CA THR A 237 -2.40 15.57 -16.89
C THR A 237 -2.74 16.68 -15.91
N PHE A 238 -3.03 17.85 -16.45
CA PHE A 238 -3.45 19.02 -15.66
C PHE A 238 -4.96 19.20 -15.74
N PHE A 239 -5.59 19.39 -14.59
CA PHE A 239 -7.02 19.69 -14.45
C PHE A 239 -7.22 21.17 -14.02
N GLY A 240 -6.74 22.08 -14.82
CA GLY A 240 -6.74 23.52 -14.54
C GLY A 240 -5.92 23.85 -13.29
N SER A 241 -6.51 24.71 -12.41
CA SER A 241 -5.92 25.05 -11.11
C SER A 241 -6.33 24.08 -10.00
N LEU A 242 -7.22 23.12 -10.28
CA LEU A 242 -7.78 22.20 -9.30
C LEU A 242 -6.78 21.11 -8.89
N ALA A 243 -6.24 20.41 -9.88
CA ALA A 243 -5.42 19.22 -9.64
C ALA A 243 -4.44 18.93 -10.77
N THR A 244 -3.42 18.10 -10.46
CA THR A 244 -2.53 17.50 -11.46
C THR A 244 -2.40 16.01 -11.20
N LEU A 245 -2.61 15.17 -12.23
CA LEU A 245 -2.29 13.75 -12.18
C LEU A 245 -0.79 13.58 -12.37
N MET A 246 -0.18 12.84 -11.47
CA MET A 246 1.26 12.59 -11.43
C MET A 246 1.55 11.11 -11.64
N GLU A 247 2.57 10.82 -12.44
CA GLU A 247 3.34 9.59 -12.39
C GLU A 247 4.46 9.78 -11.37
N ILE A 248 4.62 8.83 -10.45
CA ILE A 248 5.54 8.99 -9.31
C ILE A 248 6.39 7.73 -9.17
N ASP A 249 7.70 7.88 -9.35
CA ASP A 249 8.66 6.80 -9.13
C ASP A 249 9.28 6.89 -7.74
N ILE A 250 9.41 5.74 -7.06
CA ILE A 250 10.00 5.67 -5.72
C ILE A 250 11.14 4.68 -5.65
N PRO A 251 12.40 5.13 -5.77
CA PRO A 251 13.58 4.29 -5.51
C PRO A 251 13.63 3.74 -4.09
N THR A 252 13.09 4.48 -3.13
CA THR A 252 12.96 4.08 -1.72
C THR A 252 11.49 3.82 -1.36
N GLY A 253 11.22 3.11 -0.26
CA GLY A 253 9.85 2.78 0.17
C GLY A 253 9.62 3.03 1.66
N ARG A 254 9.67 4.30 2.10
CA ARG A 254 9.40 4.68 3.49
C ARG A 254 7.90 4.83 3.72
N THR A 255 7.47 4.66 4.97
CA THR A 255 6.07 4.85 5.37
C THR A 255 5.57 6.22 4.95
N HIS A 256 4.42 6.28 4.29
CA HIS A 256 3.76 7.50 3.78
C HIS A 256 4.65 8.39 2.87
N GLN A 257 5.71 7.84 2.28
CA GLN A 257 6.73 8.63 1.58
C GLN A 257 6.15 9.58 0.53
N ILE A 258 5.38 9.06 -0.43
CA ILE A 258 4.77 9.89 -1.50
C ILE A 258 3.87 10.97 -0.90
N ARG A 259 3.08 10.62 0.10
CA ARG A 259 2.12 11.51 0.77
C ARG A 259 2.82 12.70 1.43
N VAL A 260 3.90 12.44 2.16
CA VAL A 260 4.71 13.46 2.84
C VAL A 260 5.51 14.29 1.83
N HIS A 261 6.11 13.66 0.81
CA HIS A 261 6.88 14.39 -0.22
C HIS A 261 5.98 15.30 -1.07
N ALA A 262 4.77 14.86 -1.42
CA ALA A 262 3.79 15.68 -2.14
C ALA A 262 3.38 16.92 -1.31
N SER A 263 3.09 16.73 -0.03
CA SER A 263 2.79 17.81 0.91
C SER A 263 3.99 18.75 1.12
N PHE A 264 5.19 18.21 1.23
CA PHE A 264 6.44 18.99 1.34
C PHE A 264 6.71 19.86 0.10
N ALA A 265 6.31 19.39 -1.09
CA ALA A 265 6.39 20.15 -2.33
C ALA A 265 5.30 21.24 -2.47
N GLY A 266 4.39 21.37 -1.50
CA GLY A 266 3.27 22.31 -1.55
C GLY A 266 2.08 21.84 -2.39
N HIS A 267 2.11 20.57 -2.84
CA HIS A 267 1.07 19.95 -3.65
C HIS A 267 0.63 18.62 -3.02
N PRO A 268 -0.09 18.63 -1.86
CA PRO A 268 -0.48 17.41 -1.18
C PRO A 268 -1.38 16.53 -2.07
N LEU A 269 -1.36 15.22 -1.80
CA LEU A 269 -2.28 14.28 -2.46
C LEU A 269 -3.73 14.61 -2.09
N LEU A 270 -4.60 14.61 -3.07
CA LEU A 270 -6.04 14.80 -2.88
C LEU A 270 -6.68 13.56 -2.24
N GLY A 271 -7.61 13.78 -1.33
CA GLY A 271 -8.24 12.75 -0.52
C GLY A 271 -7.36 12.23 0.62
N ASP A 272 -6.20 12.82 0.87
CA ASP A 272 -5.36 12.47 2.02
C ASP A 272 -5.82 13.22 3.27
N ASP A 273 -6.44 12.49 4.21
CA ASP A 273 -6.98 13.08 5.45
C ASP A 273 -5.86 13.48 6.44
N LYS A 274 -4.63 12.98 6.26
CA LYS A 274 -3.54 13.18 7.21
C LYS A 274 -2.54 14.25 6.81
N TYR A 275 -2.18 14.32 5.54
CA TYR A 275 -1.18 15.23 4.99
C TYR A 275 -1.76 16.15 3.90
N GLY A 276 -3.05 15.98 3.61
CA GLY A 276 -3.75 16.69 2.56
C GLY A 276 -4.27 18.06 2.99
N ASP A 277 -4.91 18.71 2.03
CA ASP A 277 -5.65 19.96 2.20
C ASP A 277 -7.13 19.66 2.41
N HIS A 278 -7.67 20.00 3.58
CA HIS A 278 -9.04 19.66 3.95
C HIS A 278 -10.10 20.36 3.08
N GLU A 279 -9.85 21.60 2.65
CA GLU A 279 -10.79 22.35 1.81
C GLU A 279 -10.88 21.73 0.42
N ARG A 280 -9.72 21.44 -0.19
CA ARG A 280 -9.67 20.77 -1.49
C ARG A 280 -10.18 19.34 -1.44
N ASN A 281 -9.94 18.64 -0.34
CA ASN A 281 -10.51 17.30 -0.13
C ASN A 281 -12.04 17.35 -0.05
N ALA A 282 -12.62 18.38 0.59
CA ALA A 282 -14.06 18.57 0.63
C ALA A 282 -14.63 18.84 -0.77
N GLU A 283 -13.96 19.65 -1.58
CA GLU A 283 -14.33 19.92 -2.98
C GLU A 283 -14.33 18.62 -3.80
N LEU A 284 -13.27 17.84 -3.72
CA LEU A 284 -13.13 16.59 -4.48
C LEU A 284 -14.09 15.48 -4.04
N LYS A 285 -14.62 15.53 -2.80
CA LYS A 285 -15.69 14.62 -2.36
C LYS A 285 -16.96 14.76 -3.23
N HIS A 286 -17.28 15.95 -3.70
CA HIS A 286 -18.41 16.18 -4.62
C HIS A 286 -18.17 15.57 -6.00
N HIS A 287 -16.92 15.34 -6.37
CA HIS A 287 -16.51 14.63 -7.59
C HIS A 287 -16.28 13.11 -7.37
N GLY A 288 -16.69 12.58 -6.21
CA GLY A 288 -16.66 11.16 -5.90
C GLY A 288 -15.36 10.65 -5.24
N LEU A 289 -14.40 11.52 -4.90
CA LEU A 289 -13.17 11.11 -4.22
C LEU A 289 -13.44 10.80 -2.75
N LYS A 290 -13.29 9.52 -2.36
CA LYS A 290 -13.60 9.02 -1.01
C LYS A 290 -12.37 8.58 -0.21
N ARG A 291 -11.19 8.61 -0.80
CA ARG A 291 -9.92 8.18 -0.19
C ARG A 291 -8.74 8.90 -0.83
N THR A 292 -7.55 8.75 -0.27
CA THR A 292 -6.31 9.23 -0.90
C THR A 292 -6.22 8.73 -2.35
N PHE A 293 -6.08 9.64 -3.30
CA PHE A 293 -5.85 9.30 -4.70
C PHE A 293 -4.40 8.88 -4.87
N LEU A 294 -4.11 7.63 -4.52
CA LEU A 294 -2.81 7.00 -4.69
C LEU A 294 -3.00 5.54 -5.09
N HIS A 295 -2.32 5.15 -6.18
CA HIS A 295 -2.42 3.82 -6.77
C HIS A 295 -1.03 3.33 -7.20
N ALA A 296 -0.61 2.16 -6.72
CA ALA A 296 0.62 1.49 -7.13
C ALA A 296 0.39 0.86 -8.51
N GLN A 297 0.73 1.60 -9.56
CA GLN A 297 0.38 1.24 -10.93
C GLN A 297 1.19 0.07 -11.46
N SER A 298 2.51 0.07 -11.25
CA SER A 298 3.37 -0.97 -11.80
C SER A 298 4.61 -1.23 -10.97
N VAL A 299 5.14 -2.44 -11.16
CA VAL A 299 6.45 -2.87 -10.63
C VAL A 299 7.23 -3.53 -11.76
N ALA A 300 8.52 -3.18 -11.89
CA ALA A 300 9.45 -3.78 -12.84
C ALA A 300 10.79 -4.05 -12.17
N PHE A 301 11.42 -5.19 -12.52
CA PHE A 301 12.75 -5.57 -12.06
C PHE A 301 13.32 -6.68 -12.95
N GLU A 302 14.61 -6.94 -12.84
CA GLU A 302 15.22 -8.17 -13.37
C GLU A 302 15.28 -9.22 -12.27
N TRP A 303 14.91 -10.48 -12.60
CA TRP A 303 14.95 -11.57 -11.65
C TRP A 303 16.39 -11.80 -11.16
N PRO A 304 16.61 -11.77 -9.83
CA PRO A 304 17.92 -12.03 -9.27
C PRO A 304 18.48 -13.41 -9.71
N GLY A 305 19.70 -13.40 -10.23
CA GLY A 305 20.40 -14.60 -10.70
C GLY A 305 20.16 -14.96 -12.17
N SER A 306 18.96 -14.80 -12.71
CA SER A 306 18.69 -15.11 -14.13
C SER A 306 18.74 -13.88 -15.04
N GLY A 307 18.56 -12.67 -14.50
CA GLY A 307 18.47 -11.44 -15.30
C GLY A 307 17.20 -11.31 -16.15
N VAL A 308 16.27 -12.26 -16.04
CA VAL A 308 15.02 -12.24 -16.80
C VAL A 308 14.17 -11.04 -16.35
N PRO A 309 13.73 -10.16 -17.28
CA PRO A 309 12.92 -9.02 -16.91
C PRO A 309 11.52 -9.46 -16.45
N PHE A 310 11.06 -8.86 -15.37
CA PHE A 310 9.71 -8.99 -14.85
C PHE A 310 9.02 -7.62 -14.83
N HIS A 311 7.80 -7.58 -15.35
CA HIS A 311 6.95 -6.40 -15.28
C HIS A 311 5.51 -6.82 -15.00
N THR A 312 4.84 -6.07 -14.14
CA THR A 312 3.42 -6.24 -13.86
C THR A 312 2.78 -4.89 -13.57
N SER A 313 1.50 -4.75 -13.89
CA SER A 313 0.73 -3.53 -13.64
C SER A 313 -0.69 -3.86 -13.20
N ALA A 314 -1.27 -2.95 -12.42
CA ALA A 314 -2.67 -2.96 -12.04
C ALA A 314 -3.39 -1.78 -12.70
N PRO A 315 -4.59 -1.97 -13.24
CA PRO A 315 -5.36 -0.89 -13.84
C PRO A 315 -5.80 0.12 -12.77
N LEU A 316 -5.91 1.41 -13.15
CA LEU A 316 -6.46 2.40 -12.25
C LEU A 316 -7.89 2.00 -11.85
N PRO A 317 -8.23 1.89 -10.56
CA PRO A 317 -9.56 1.53 -10.11
C PRO A 317 -10.64 2.45 -10.66
N SER A 318 -11.80 1.90 -11.02
CA SER A 318 -12.91 2.65 -11.65
C SER A 318 -13.38 3.83 -10.83
N GLU A 319 -13.33 3.75 -9.49
CA GLU A 319 -13.66 4.86 -8.61
C GLU A 319 -12.69 6.04 -8.76
N LEU A 320 -11.38 5.79 -8.97
CA LEU A 320 -10.39 6.84 -9.20
C LEU A 320 -10.46 7.36 -10.64
N ALA A 321 -10.68 6.48 -11.61
CA ALA A 321 -10.90 6.88 -13.00
C ALA A 321 -12.13 7.79 -13.13
N GLY A 322 -13.23 7.46 -12.45
CA GLY A 322 -14.43 8.27 -12.42
C GLY A 322 -14.22 9.68 -11.84
N VAL A 323 -13.31 9.83 -10.85
CA VAL A 323 -12.92 11.16 -10.36
C VAL A 323 -12.23 11.97 -11.44
N LEU A 324 -11.28 11.37 -12.20
CA LEU A 324 -10.59 12.06 -13.29
C LEU A 324 -11.57 12.50 -14.38
N ASP A 325 -12.53 11.65 -14.72
CA ASP A 325 -13.58 11.98 -15.69
C ASP A 325 -14.44 13.14 -15.20
N ALA A 326 -14.83 13.14 -13.92
CA ALA A 326 -15.67 14.16 -13.30
C ALA A 326 -15.00 15.54 -13.23
N ILE A 327 -13.67 15.60 -13.06
CA ILE A 327 -12.91 16.85 -13.00
C ILE A 327 -12.34 17.28 -14.36
N THR A 328 -12.46 16.42 -15.39
CA THR A 328 -12.04 16.78 -16.74
C THR A 328 -13.00 17.81 -17.32
N PRO A 329 -12.54 19.00 -17.73
CA PRO A 329 -13.42 19.99 -18.35
C PRO A 329 -14.10 19.39 -19.59
N MET A 330 -15.43 19.35 -19.61
CA MET A 330 -16.15 18.96 -20.81
C MET A 330 -15.66 19.85 -21.97
N LYS A 331 -15.08 19.27 -23.02
CA LYS A 331 -14.81 19.99 -24.26
C LYS A 331 -16.10 20.67 -24.69
N ARG A 332 -16.15 22.00 -24.64
CA ARG A 332 -17.28 22.75 -25.20
C ARG A 332 -17.53 22.21 -26.58
N LYS A 333 -18.69 21.56 -26.81
CA LYS A 333 -19.12 21.23 -28.18
C LYS A 333 -18.98 22.51 -28.98
N GLU A 334 -18.07 22.56 -29.92
CA GLU A 334 -18.02 23.67 -30.88
C GLU A 334 -19.43 23.84 -31.42
N LYS A 335 -20.03 25.00 -31.13
CA LYS A 335 -21.29 25.38 -31.77
C LYS A 335 -21.00 25.32 -33.26
N ARG A 336 -21.54 24.33 -33.95
CA ARG A 336 -21.57 24.31 -35.42
C ARG A 336 -21.98 25.70 -35.86
N ALA A 337 -21.06 26.41 -36.50
CA ALA A 337 -21.34 27.68 -37.14
C ALA A 337 -22.56 27.45 -38.06
N ALA A 338 -23.64 28.18 -37.83
CA ALA A 338 -24.79 28.14 -38.71
C ALA A 338 -24.31 28.46 -40.13
N PRO A 339 -24.83 27.79 -41.18
CA PRO A 339 -24.45 28.08 -42.54
C PRO A 339 -24.83 29.52 -42.84
N LYS A 340 -23.86 30.36 -43.25
CA LYS A 340 -24.08 31.71 -43.70
C LYS A 340 -25.11 31.68 -44.83
N GLY A 341 -26.28 32.27 -44.56
CA GLY A 341 -27.36 32.41 -45.51
C GLY A 341 -26.87 33.02 -46.84
N SER A 342 -27.25 32.40 -47.91
CA SER A 342 -27.06 32.87 -49.27
C SER A 342 -27.57 34.29 -49.44
N ALA A 343 -26.70 35.22 -49.89
CA ALA A 343 -27.07 36.59 -50.24
C ALA A 343 -28.03 36.58 -51.44
N PRO A 344 -29.07 37.45 -51.45
CA PRO A 344 -29.97 37.55 -52.60
C PRO A 344 -29.28 38.16 -53.80
N LYS A 345 -29.45 37.49 -54.97
CA LYS A 345 -29.02 37.99 -56.32
C LYS A 345 -29.79 39.29 -56.61
N ARG A 346 -29.08 40.41 -56.71
CA ARG A 346 -29.60 41.67 -57.29
C ARG A 346 -29.60 41.57 -58.80
N ALA A 347 -30.79 41.83 -59.39
CA ALA A 347 -31.07 41.92 -60.80
C ALA A 347 -30.27 43.06 -61.47
N ALA A 348 -29.68 42.78 -62.65
CA ALA A 348 -29.07 43.74 -63.52
C ALA A 348 -30.10 44.65 -64.16
N SER A 349 -29.94 45.95 -64.01
CA SER A 349 -30.65 46.98 -64.82
C SER A 349 -29.60 47.62 -65.72
N LYS A 350 -29.80 47.46 -67.02
CA LYS A 350 -29.11 48.19 -68.13
C LYS A 350 -29.52 49.65 -68.06
N ARG A 351 -28.58 50.58 -68.11
CA ARG A 351 -28.76 51.81 -68.86
C ARG A 351 -27.42 52.37 -69.40
N ALA A 352 -27.56 52.85 -70.61
CA ALA A 352 -26.62 53.23 -71.59
C ALA A 352 -25.86 54.54 -71.31
N ALA A 353 -24.67 54.62 -71.90
CA ALA A 353 -24.04 55.70 -72.65
C ALA A 353 -24.06 57.16 -72.13
N SER A 354 -22.91 57.73 -71.97
CA SER A 354 -22.56 58.90 -72.74
C SER A 354 -21.13 59.31 -72.50
N THR A 355 -20.42 59.46 -73.62
CA THR A 355 -19.20 60.16 -73.96
C THR A 355 -18.94 61.48 -73.26
N ARG A 356 -17.66 61.77 -72.94
CA ARG A 356 -16.81 62.91 -73.37
C ARG A 356 -15.57 63.00 -72.47
N SER A 357 -14.42 62.75 -73.03
CA SER A 357 -13.47 63.70 -73.64
C SER A 357 -13.01 64.85 -72.75
N VAL A 358 -11.74 64.94 -72.64
CA VAL A 358 -10.80 66.07 -72.79
C VAL A 358 -9.84 66.30 -71.60
N ARG A 359 -8.52 66.08 -71.97
CA ARG A 359 -7.33 66.83 -71.67
C ARG A 359 -7.07 67.43 -70.27
N ARG A 360 -5.99 67.14 -69.68
CA ARG A 360 -4.57 67.57 -69.84
C ARG A 360 -3.70 66.69 -68.89
#